data_01b6d2fb695072791b1d3bb8b2980ef4
#
_entry.id   01b6d2fb695072791b1d3bb8b2980ef4
#
_cell.length_a   1.000
_cell.length_b   1.000
_cell.length_c   1.000
_cell.angle_alpha   90.00
_cell.angle_beta   90.00
_cell.angle_gamma   90.00
#
_symmetry.space_group_name_H-M   'P 1'
#
loop_
_entity.id
_entity.type
_entity.pdbx_description
1 polymer ?
#
loop_
_entity_poly.entity_id
_entity_poly.type
_entity_poly.pdbx_seq_one_letter_code
_entity_poly.pdbx_strand_id
1 'polypeptide(L)'
;MLLFSEYDKSLENIYISQPVVDINLGDTNNYLVRFPKFKRVTHMILAFDAENLFLKSKSSYGYFFNLESLLTDLEESENRGYFVVAVTSNSSRQKQYNPYPRGEQENFATMHIESILEDHLPQIYGDYDIDVANLKKIVMGASMGGLMSIKTGILNPSFENIISLSPAFWDGFPGIVNDLNNLSKKSICNLSVGTKEGDIFGDQVKNIFPKEWDLDFSNNNDFYVSGVKKIEEELLSLIHI
;
A
#
# COMPACT_ATOMS: atom_id res chain seq x y z
N MET A 1 -11.15 19.13 -10.32
CA MET A 1 -10.20 19.70 -9.33
C MET A 1 -10.57 19.17 -7.96
N LEU A 2 -9.65 18.49 -7.28
CA LEU A 2 -9.82 18.08 -5.89
C LEU A 2 -9.53 19.30 -5.00
N LEU A 3 -10.40 19.56 -4.03
CA LEU A 3 -10.18 20.65 -3.08
C LEU A 3 -9.40 20.11 -1.87
N PHE A 4 -8.27 20.72 -1.58
CA PHE A 4 -7.40 20.38 -0.46
C PHE A 4 -7.40 21.47 0.61
N SER A 5 -7.22 21.06 1.86
CA SER A 5 -7.03 21.93 3.03
C SER A 5 -5.87 21.39 3.88
N GLU A 6 -5.38 22.18 4.80
CA GLU A 6 -4.37 21.71 5.76
C GLU A 6 -4.87 20.46 6.49
N TYR A 7 -4.01 19.42 6.56
CA TYR A 7 -4.36 18.19 7.26
C TYR A 7 -4.34 18.35 8.78
N ASP A 8 -3.31 19.01 9.28
CA ASP A 8 -3.14 19.35 10.69
C ASP A 8 -2.15 20.51 10.85
N LYS A 9 -2.42 21.42 11.80
CA LYS A 9 -1.57 22.60 12.05
C LYS A 9 -0.13 22.26 12.48
N SER A 10 0.11 21.07 12.98
CA SER A 10 1.47 20.60 13.34
C SER A 10 2.27 20.08 12.14
N LEU A 11 1.65 19.97 10.96
CA LEU A 11 2.22 19.39 9.73
C LEU A 11 2.00 20.34 8.55
N GLU A 12 2.87 21.34 8.44
CA GLU A 12 2.73 22.46 7.49
C GLU A 12 2.76 22.10 6.01
N ASN A 13 3.28 20.93 5.67
CA ASN A 13 3.47 20.46 4.28
C ASN A 13 2.55 19.30 3.88
N ILE A 14 1.53 19.01 4.70
CA ILE A 14 0.56 17.94 4.44
C ILE A 14 -0.84 18.50 4.33
N TYR A 15 -1.52 18.14 3.25
CA TYR A 15 -2.86 18.58 2.93
C TYR A 15 -3.79 17.38 2.75
N ILE A 16 -5.07 17.56 3.05
CA ILE A 16 -6.11 16.55 2.89
C ILE A 16 -7.17 17.03 1.88
N SER A 17 -7.59 16.16 0.97
CA SER A 17 -8.70 16.43 0.07
C SER A 17 -10.04 16.46 0.80
N GLN A 18 -11.04 17.08 0.18
CA GLN A 18 -12.43 16.76 0.49
C GLN A 18 -12.68 15.26 0.20
N PRO A 19 -13.74 14.67 0.81
CA PRO A 19 -14.11 13.29 0.51
C PRO A 19 -14.36 13.06 -0.97
N VAL A 20 -13.76 12.02 -1.52
CA VAL A 20 -13.91 11.59 -2.90
C VAL A 20 -14.71 10.30 -2.90
N VAL A 21 -15.79 10.27 -3.67
CA VAL A 21 -16.66 9.07 -3.74
C VAL A 21 -15.95 7.98 -4.53
N ASP A 22 -15.81 6.82 -3.92
CA ASP A 22 -15.49 5.58 -4.63
C ASP A 22 -16.77 5.11 -5.34
N ILE A 23 -16.83 5.30 -6.64
CA ILE A 23 -18.05 5.05 -7.43
C ILE A 23 -18.46 3.56 -7.41
N ASN A 24 -17.51 2.65 -7.19
CA ASN A 24 -17.75 1.22 -7.20
C ASN A 24 -18.31 0.73 -5.87
N LEU A 25 -17.89 1.34 -4.76
CA LEU A 25 -18.29 0.95 -3.41
C LEU A 25 -19.39 1.85 -2.81
N GLY A 26 -19.64 3.02 -3.42
CA GLY A 26 -20.58 4.02 -2.89
C GLY A 26 -20.16 4.63 -1.56
N ASP A 27 -18.88 4.52 -1.22
CA ASP A 27 -18.25 5.05 0.00
C ASP A 27 -17.25 6.13 -0.34
N THR A 28 -16.62 6.77 0.63
CA THR A 28 -15.70 7.89 0.38
C THR A 28 -14.30 7.64 0.90
N ASN A 29 -13.31 8.16 0.16
CA ASN A 29 -11.92 8.21 0.58
C ASN A 29 -11.45 9.67 0.62
N ASN A 30 -10.41 9.93 1.39
CA ASN A 30 -9.66 11.18 1.30
C ASN A 30 -8.26 10.88 0.74
N TYR A 31 -7.70 11.85 0.05
CA TYR A 31 -6.31 11.83 -0.37
C TYR A 31 -5.51 12.79 0.49
N LEU A 32 -4.39 12.32 1.04
CA LEU A 32 -3.41 13.18 1.66
C LEU A 32 -2.26 13.42 0.68
N VAL A 33 -1.84 14.66 0.54
CA VAL A 33 -0.65 15.01 -0.24
C VAL A 33 0.39 15.61 0.70
N ARG A 34 1.62 15.15 0.58
CA ARG A 34 2.77 15.66 1.33
C ARG A 34 3.83 16.15 0.35
N PHE A 35 4.30 17.36 0.57
CA PHE A 35 5.41 17.96 -0.19
C PHE A 35 6.74 17.85 0.56
N PRO A 36 7.86 17.70 -0.15
CA PRO A 36 9.18 17.80 0.48
C PRO A 36 9.40 19.20 1.06
N LYS A 37 10.00 19.28 2.25
CA LYS A 37 10.21 20.58 2.92
C LYS A 37 11.31 21.42 2.30
N PHE A 38 12.38 20.76 1.85
CA PHE A 38 13.62 21.48 1.51
C PHE A 38 14.18 21.11 0.14
N LYS A 39 13.59 20.17 -0.57
CA LYS A 39 14.17 19.60 -1.78
C LYS A 39 13.21 19.64 -2.96
N ARG A 40 13.77 19.69 -4.16
CA ARG A 40 12.99 19.44 -5.38
C ARG A 40 12.46 18.02 -5.34
N VAL A 41 11.23 17.83 -5.80
CA VAL A 41 10.63 16.49 -5.94
C VAL A 41 11.46 15.63 -6.88
N THR A 42 11.89 14.47 -6.41
CA THR A 42 12.66 13.45 -7.15
C THR A 42 11.99 12.09 -7.09
N HIS A 43 11.16 11.87 -6.08
CA HIS A 43 10.44 10.61 -5.84
C HIS A 43 8.96 10.90 -5.61
N MET A 44 8.12 10.02 -6.09
CA MET A 44 6.69 9.98 -5.80
C MET A 44 6.38 8.69 -5.04
N ILE A 45 5.63 8.81 -3.95
CA ILE A 45 5.16 7.68 -3.16
C ILE A 45 3.64 7.65 -3.23
N LEU A 46 3.07 6.55 -3.72
CA LEU A 46 1.67 6.21 -3.50
C LEU A 46 1.57 5.33 -2.24
N ALA A 47 0.77 5.73 -1.27
CA ALA A 47 0.65 5.00 -0.02
C ALA A 47 -0.81 4.67 0.30
N PHE A 48 -1.04 3.49 0.86
CA PHE A 48 -2.35 3.02 1.32
C PHE A 48 -2.49 3.19 2.84
N ASP A 49 -3.73 3.27 3.33
CA ASP A 49 -4.09 3.50 4.74
C ASP A 49 -3.49 4.82 5.29
N ALA A 50 -3.76 5.92 4.59
CA ALA A 50 -3.19 7.25 4.86
C ALA A 50 -3.40 7.72 6.31
N GLU A 51 -4.49 7.31 6.96
CA GLU A 51 -4.79 7.61 8.36
C GLU A 51 -3.72 7.12 9.34
N ASN A 52 -2.95 6.09 8.95
CA ASN A 52 -1.92 5.48 9.80
C ASN A 52 -0.49 6.02 9.54
N LEU A 53 -0.32 6.98 8.62
CA LEU A 53 1.02 7.36 8.16
C LEU A 53 1.66 8.51 8.96
N PHE A 54 0.90 9.56 9.27
CA PHE A 54 1.48 10.83 9.66
C PHE A 54 1.26 11.21 11.13
N LEU A 55 0.10 10.89 11.70
CA LEU A 55 -0.26 11.31 13.06
C LEU A 55 -0.86 10.18 13.88
N LYS A 56 -0.35 9.99 15.09
CA LYS A 56 -0.88 9.01 16.05
C LYS A 56 -2.34 9.28 16.41
N SER A 57 -2.72 10.54 16.54
CA SER A 57 -4.09 10.94 16.89
C SER A 57 -5.14 10.66 15.81
N LYS A 58 -4.70 10.42 14.58
CA LYS A 58 -5.55 10.09 13.43
C LYS A 58 -5.53 8.60 13.09
N SER A 59 -4.58 7.85 13.65
CA SER A 59 -4.41 6.42 13.38
C SER A 59 -5.58 5.60 13.92
N SER A 60 -6.05 4.66 13.11
CA SER A 60 -7.12 3.71 13.43
C SER A 60 -6.74 2.74 14.57
N TYR A 61 -5.44 2.52 14.80
CA TYR A 61 -4.94 1.50 15.74
C TYR A 61 -4.13 2.07 16.89
N GLY A 62 -4.05 3.41 17.03
CA GLY A 62 -3.23 4.07 18.05
C GLY A 62 -1.71 3.98 17.83
N TYR A 63 -1.26 3.37 16.74
CA TYR A 63 0.11 3.33 16.24
C TYR A 63 0.15 3.94 14.85
N PHE A 64 1.27 4.55 14.48
CA PHE A 64 1.45 5.18 13.16
C PHE A 64 2.90 5.02 12.69
N PHE A 65 3.10 5.17 11.39
CA PHE A 65 4.41 4.96 10.77
C PHE A 65 5.37 6.14 10.96
N ASN A 66 4.90 7.29 11.42
CA ASN A 66 5.68 8.54 11.54
C ASN A 66 6.42 8.89 10.24
N LEU A 67 5.71 8.73 9.11
CA LEU A 67 6.30 8.84 7.78
C LEU A 67 6.88 10.24 7.52
N GLU A 68 6.29 11.29 8.10
CA GLU A 68 6.80 12.67 7.95
C GLU A 68 8.22 12.81 8.51
N SER A 69 8.47 12.31 9.73
CA SER A 69 9.80 12.36 10.33
C SER A 69 10.82 11.58 9.49
N LEU A 70 10.46 10.36 9.11
CA LEU A 70 11.33 9.50 8.30
C LEU A 70 11.71 10.16 6.96
N LEU A 71 10.73 10.73 6.25
CA LEU A 71 11.00 11.35 4.95
C LEU A 71 11.79 12.66 5.10
N THR A 72 11.56 13.43 6.16
CA THR A 72 12.36 14.63 6.47
C THR A 72 13.82 14.26 6.69
N ASP A 73 14.10 13.24 7.52
CA ASP A 73 15.46 12.76 7.79
C ASP A 73 16.16 12.27 6.51
N LEU A 74 15.43 11.56 5.63
CA LEU A 74 15.95 11.14 4.33
C LEU A 74 16.21 12.32 3.38
N GLU A 75 15.33 13.31 3.36
CA GLU A 75 15.50 14.53 2.56
C GLU A 75 16.75 15.31 2.97
N GLU A 76 17.02 15.39 4.27
CA GLU A 76 18.21 16.07 4.81
C GLU A 76 19.51 15.31 4.48
N SER A 77 19.48 13.97 4.60
CA SER A 77 20.68 13.13 4.44
C SER A 77 21.02 12.80 2.99
N GLU A 78 20.02 12.62 2.11
CA GLU A 78 20.22 12.03 0.79
C GLU A 78 20.03 13.00 -0.40
N ASN A 79 19.71 14.27 -0.15
CA ASN A 79 19.38 15.26 -1.19
C ASN A 79 18.26 14.81 -2.14
N ARG A 80 17.24 14.14 -1.63
CA ARG A 80 16.06 13.66 -2.34
C ARG A 80 14.83 14.38 -1.82
N GLY A 81 13.84 14.61 -2.67
CA GLY A 81 12.53 15.14 -2.26
C GLY A 81 11.43 14.14 -2.55
N TYR A 82 10.60 13.86 -1.54
CA TYR A 82 9.53 12.88 -1.62
C TYR A 82 8.17 13.57 -1.64
N PHE A 83 7.50 13.49 -2.77
CA PHE A 83 6.09 13.83 -2.90
C PHE A 83 5.26 12.58 -2.58
N VAL A 84 4.37 12.67 -1.60
CA VAL A 84 3.52 11.53 -1.21
C VAL A 84 2.08 11.82 -1.59
N VAL A 85 1.43 10.87 -2.22
CA VAL A 85 -0.03 10.79 -2.34
C VAL A 85 -0.46 9.57 -1.56
N ALA A 86 -1.23 9.77 -0.50
CA ALA A 86 -1.73 8.69 0.34
C ALA A 86 -3.25 8.67 0.32
N VAL A 87 -3.85 7.48 0.19
CA VAL A 87 -5.30 7.30 0.17
C VAL A 87 -5.76 6.67 1.48
N THR A 88 -6.81 7.25 2.10
CA THR A 88 -7.42 6.67 3.30
C THR A 88 -8.20 5.42 2.93
N SER A 89 -8.29 4.48 3.86
CA SER A 89 -9.30 3.44 3.76
C SER A 89 -10.70 3.99 4.08
N ASN A 90 -11.75 3.24 3.75
CA ASN A 90 -13.13 3.57 4.06
C ASN A 90 -13.81 2.45 4.87
N SER A 91 -15.11 2.58 5.14
CA SER A 91 -15.87 1.59 5.91
C SER A 91 -15.95 0.22 5.22
N SER A 92 -15.76 0.19 3.90
CA SER A 92 -15.74 -1.02 3.07
C SER A 92 -14.32 -1.59 2.83
N ARG A 93 -13.34 -1.23 3.68
CA ARG A 93 -11.92 -1.55 3.50
C ARG A 93 -11.65 -3.00 3.14
N GLN A 94 -12.38 -3.96 3.71
CA GLN A 94 -12.22 -5.38 3.41
C GLN A 94 -12.47 -5.70 1.92
N LYS A 95 -13.41 -5.03 1.28
CA LYS A 95 -13.68 -5.18 -0.16
C LYS A 95 -12.75 -4.30 -0.99
N GLN A 96 -12.50 -3.08 -0.52
CA GLN A 96 -11.68 -2.10 -1.19
C GLN A 96 -10.21 -2.53 -1.30
N TYR A 97 -9.69 -3.30 -0.34
CA TYR A 97 -8.27 -3.65 -0.22
C TYR A 97 -7.99 -5.14 -0.41
N ASN A 98 -8.95 -5.93 -0.91
CA ASN A 98 -8.72 -7.32 -1.28
C ASN A 98 -8.65 -7.46 -2.82
N PRO A 99 -7.46 -7.42 -3.43
CA PRO A 99 -7.32 -7.55 -4.89
C PRO A 99 -7.45 -8.99 -5.41
N TYR A 100 -7.71 -9.95 -4.52
CA TYR A 100 -7.85 -11.37 -4.85
C TYR A 100 -9.10 -11.97 -4.19
N PRO A 101 -10.30 -11.43 -4.48
CA PRO A 101 -11.53 -11.94 -3.88
C PRO A 101 -11.77 -13.41 -4.29
N ARG A 102 -12.33 -14.20 -3.38
CA ARG A 102 -12.61 -15.60 -3.63
C ARG A 102 -13.93 -15.77 -4.38
N GLY A 103 -13.94 -16.73 -5.30
CA GLY A 103 -15.14 -17.04 -6.11
C GLY A 103 -15.43 -15.99 -7.18
N GLU A 104 -16.70 -15.85 -7.55
CA GLU A 104 -17.17 -14.92 -8.60
C GLU A 104 -17.47 -13.50 -8.06
N GLN A 105 -16.77 -13.06 -7.03
CA GLN A 105 -16.98 -11.73 -6.48
C GLN A 105 -16.29 -10.66 -7.36
N GLU A 106 -16.92 -9.49 -7.48
CA GLU A 106 -16.32 -8.35 -8.14
C GLU A 106 -15.03 -7.93 -7.44
N ASN A 107 -14.01 -7.60 -8.23
CA ASN A 107 -12.72 -7.17 -7.71
C ASN A 107 -12.68 -5.65 -7.52
N PHE A 108 -13.40 -5.16 -6.51
CA PHE A 108 -13.45 -3.74 -6.17
C PHE A 108 -12.08 -3.14 -5.88
N ALA A 109 -11.15 -3.92 -5.32
CA ALA A 109 -9.80 -3.45 -5.04
C ALA A 109 -9.01 -3.13 -6.31
N THR A 110 -9.11 -3.97 -7.34
CA THR A 110 -8.50 -3.69 -8.65
C THR A 110 -9.12 -2.44 -9.27
N MET A 111 -10.44 -2.32 -9.28
CA MET A 111 -11.15 -1.13 -9.79
C MET A 111 -10.76 0.14 -9.01
N HIS A 112 -10.58 0.03 -7.70
CA HIS A 112 -10.12 1.14 -6.87
C HIS A 112 -8.69 1.57 -7.22
N ILE A 113 -7.76 0.61 -7.42
CA ILE A 113 -6.39 0.92 -7.87
C ILE A 113 -6.43 1.61 -9.24
N GLU A 114 -7.21 1.08 -10.18
CA GLU A 114 -7.35 1.66 -11.53
C GLU A 114 -7.87 3.11 -11.46
N SER A 115 -8.91 3.37 -10.66
CA SER A 115 -9.42 4.74 -10.46
C SER A 115 -8.36 5.67 -9.83
N ILE A 116 -7.57 5.19 -8.87
CA ILE A 116 -6.44 5.96 -8.33
C ILE A 116 -5.44 6.31 -9.43
N LEU A 117 -5.05 5.33 -10.24
CA LEU A 117 -4.00 5.47 -11.23
C LEU A 117 -4.42 6.30 -12.44
N GLU A 118 -5.66 6.16 -12.90
CA GLU A 118 -6.15 6.73 -14.16
C GLU A 118 -6.86 8.07 -13.96
N ASP A 119 -7.52 8.28 -12.82
CA ASP A 119 -8.31 9.48 -12.56
C ASP A 119 -7.64 10.39 -11.52
N HIS A 120 -7.38 9.87 -10.32
CA HIS A 120 -7.05 10.72 -9.17
C HIS A 120 -5.60 11.16 -9.15
N LEU A 121 -4.63 10.29 -9.44
CA LEU A 121 -3.22 10.69 -9.50
C LEU A 121 -2.96 11.72 -10.61
N PRO A 122 -3.43 11.54 -11.86
CA PRO A 122 -3.25 12.54 -12.90
C PRO A 122 -3.85 13.90 -12.53
N GLN A 123 -5.03 13.90 -11.88
CA GLN A 123 -5.65 15.12 -11.41
C GLN A 123 -4.81 15.82 -10.33
N ILE A 124 -4.32 15.08 -9.32
CA ILE A 124 -3.46 15.61 -8.25
C ILE A 124 -2.18 16.19 -8.85
N TYR A 125 -1.55 15.48 -9.80
CA TYR A 125 -0.36 15.98 -10.47
C TYR A 125 -0.60 17.30 -11.21
N GLY A 126 -1.73 17.39 -11.92
CA GLY A 126 -2.13 18.61 -12.61
C GLY A 126 -2.46 19.77 -11.66
N ASP A 127 -3.17 19.49 -10.57
CA ASP A 127 -3.55 20.50 -9.58
C ASP A 127 -2.33 21.13 -8.87
N TYR A 128 -1.21 20.39 -8.77
CA TYR A 128 0.02 20.84 -8.11
C TYR A 128 1.23 21.04 -9.04
N ASP A 129 1.02 20.98 -10.35
CA ASP A 129 2.09 21.14 -11.38
C ASP A 129 3.29 20.21 -11.14
N ILE A 130 3.01 18.93 -10.82
CA ILE A 130 4.04 17.91 -10.58
C ILE A 130 4.43 17.24 -11.90
N ASP A 131 5.66 17.47 -12.36
CA ASP A 131 6.24 16.72 -13.47
C ASP A 131 6.63 15.32 -13.02
N VAL A 132 5.77 14.34 -13.31
CA VAL A 132 5.94 12.94 -12.90
C VAL A 132 6.78 12.10 -13.86
N ALA A 133 7.13 12.63 -15.04
CA ALA A 133 7.79 11.86 -16.09
C ALA A 133 9.18 11.33 -15.66
N ASN A 134 9.87 12.11 -14.84
CA ASN A 134 11.23 11.82 -14.38
C ASN A 134 11.31 11.38 -12.91
N LEU A 135 10.17 11.20 -12.24
CA LEU A 135 10.15 10.77 -10.85
C LEU A 135 10.33 9.27 -10.71
N LYS A 136 11.11 8.85 -9.72
CA LYS A 136 11.09 7.47 -9.26
C LYS A 136 9.79 7.23 -8.50
N LYS A 137 9.04 6.22 -8.91
CA LYS A 137 7.74 5.90 -8.32
C LYS A 137 7.86 4.73 -7.37
N ILE A 138 7.30 4.94 -6.19
CA ILE A 138 7.26 3.97 -5.09
C ILE A 138 5.79 3.75 -4.74
N VAL A 139 5.39 2.53 -4.50
CA VAL A 139 4.09 2.23 -3.88
C VAL A 139 4.33 1.51 -2.57
N MET A 140 3.56 1.88 -1.53
CA MET A 140 3.72 1.28 -0.19
C MET A 140 2.39 1.07 0.54
N GLY A 141 2.40 0.07 1.42
CA GLY A 141 1.30 -0.19 2.33
C GLY A 141 1.61 -1.33 3.30
N ALA A 142 0.75 -1.47 4.30
CA ALA A 142 0.86 -2.51 5.31
C ALA A 142 -0.38 -3.40 5.35
N SER A 143 -0.23 -4.65 5.75
CA SER A 143 -1.33 -5.61 5.85
C SER A 143 -2.08 -5.74 4.51
N MET A 144 -3.37 -5.48 4.46
CA MET A 144 -4.13 -5.40 3.20
C MET A 144 -3.58 -4.33 2.26
N GLY A 145 -3.12 -3.18 2.79
CA GLY A 145 -2.40 -2.16 2.01
C GLY A 145 -1.11 -2.69 1.38
N GLY A 146 -0.47 -3.68 2.01
CA GLY A 146 0.68 -4.39 1.44
C GLY A 146 0.31 -5.23 0.22
N LEU A 147 -0.85 -5.90 0.22
CA LEU A 147 -1.40 -6.58 -0.98
C LEU A 147 -1.72 -5.58 -2.08
N MET A 148 -2.33 -4.45 -1.73
CA MET A 148 -2.63 -3.36 -2.67
C MET A 148 -1.37 -2.82 -3.33
N SER A 149 -0.27 -2.69 -2.57
CA SER A 149 1.02 -2.24 -3.11
C SER A 149 1.59 -3.19 -4.15
N ILE A 150 1.57 -4.50 -3.88
CA ILE A 150 2.00 -5.52 -4.85
C ILE A 150 1.12 -5.47 -6.10
N LYS A 151 -0.20 -5.46 -5.93
CA LYS A 151 -1.15 -5.40 -7.05
C LYS A 151 -0.97 -4.12 -7.89
N THR A 152 -0.73 -2.99 -7.25
CA THR A 152 -0.46 -1.72 -7.96
C THR A 152 0.80 -1.82 -8.82
N GLY A 153 1.88 -2.41 -8.30
CA GLY A 153 3.12 -2.62 -9.06
C GLY A 153 2.93 -3.56 -10.26
N ILE A 154 2.02 -4.55 -10.15
CA ILE A 154 1.64 -5.43 -11.25
C ILE A 154 0.83 -4.68 -12.31
N LEU A 155 -0.18 -3.90 -11.90
CA LEU A 155 -1.05 -3.16 -12.82
C LEU A 155 -0.33 -1.99 -13.50
N ASN A 156 0.63 -1.37 -12.80
CA ASN A 156 1.38 -0.23 -13.34
C ASN A 156 2.88 -0.41 -13.12
N PRO A 157 3.62 -0.96 -14.10
CA PRO A 157 5.07 -1.21 -14.00
C PRO A 157 5.93 0.05 -13.82
N SER A 158 5.37 1.25 -13.90
CA SER A 158 6.12 2.48 -13.58
C SER A 158 6.39 2.63 -12.07
N PHE A 159 5.64 1.94 -11.22
CA PHE A 159 5.97 1.76 -9.80
C PHE A 159 7.00 0.65 -9.64
N GLU A 160 8.25 0.96 -9.99
CA GLU A 160 9.34 -0.01 -9.94
C GLU A 160 9.73 -0.41 -8.51
N ASN A 161 9.44 0.42 -7.52
CA ASN A 161 9.74 0.14 -6.10
C ASN A 161 8.45 -0.12 -5.33
N ILE A 162 8.32 -1.33 -4.81
CA ILE A 162 7.17 -1.81 -4.06
C ILE A 162 7.61 -2.08 -2.62
N ILE A 163 6.94 -1.45 -1.65
CA ILE A 163 7.16 -1.67 -0.22
C ILE A 163 5.90 -2.28 0.37
N SER A 164 5.97 -3.56 0.70
CA SER A 164 4.86 -4.32 1.24
C SER A 164 5.19 -4.80 2.65
N LEU A 165 4.60 -4.14 3.64
CA LEU A 165 4.86 -4.40 5.05
C LEU A 165 3.81 -5.37 5.60
N SER A 166 4.26 -6.51 6.11
CA SER A 166 3.37 -7.54 6.68
C SER A 166 2.11 -7.77 5.84
N PRO A 167 2.23 -8.08 4.52
CA PRO A 167 1.06 -8.23 3.66
C PRO A 167 0.08 -9.27 4.21
N ALA A 168 -1.21 -8.96 4.14
CA ALA A 168 -2.30 -9.84 4.58
C ALA A 168 -2.49 -11.00 3.59
N PHE A 169 -1.46 -11.82 3.41
CA PHE A 169 -1.39 -12.85 2.37
C PHE A 169 -2.60 -13.79 2.36
N TRP A 170 -3.19 -14.10 3.51
CA TRP A 170 -4.35 -14.99 3.65
C TRP A 170 -5.60 -14.49 2.93
N ASP A 171 -5.74 -13.18 2.76
CA ASP A 171 -6.82 -12.59 1.95
C ASP A 171 -6.53 -12.71 0.45
N GLY A 172 -5.25 -12.79 0.07
CA GLY A 172 -4.80 -12.85 -1.32
C GLY A 172 -4.39 -14.21 -1.84
N PHE A 173 -4.13 -15.18 -0.96
CA PHE A 173 -3.61 -16.48 -1.36
C PHE A 173 -4.72 -17.41 -1.91
N PRO A 174 -4.51 -18.21 -2.96
CA PRO A 174 -3.28 -18.33 -3.76
C PRO A 174 -3.17 -17.31 -4.91
N GLY A 175 -4.16 -16.45 -5.09
CA GLY A 175 -4.24 -15.51 -6.22
C GLY A 175 -3.02 -14.60 -6.34
N ILE A 176 -2.50 -14.10 -5.20
CA ILE A 176 -1.30 -13.26 -5.19
C ILE A 176 -0.09 -13.98 -5.78
N VAL A 177 0.14 -15.24 -5.42
CA VAL A 177 1.29 -16.04 -5.91
C VAL A 177 1.22 -16.21 -7.42
N ASN A 178 0.03 -16.51 -7.94
CA ASN A 178 -0.16 -16.64 -9.39
C ASN A 178 0.07 -15.32 -10.13
N ASP A 179 -0.34 -14.22 -9.52
CA ASP A 179 -0.28 -12.88 -10.14
C ASP A 179 1.15 -12.29 -10.14
N LEU A 180 2.03 -12.74 -9.25
CA LEU A 180 3.43 -12.32 -9.22
C LEU A 180 4.16 -12.57 -10.56
N ASN A 181 3.74 -13.56 -11.34
CA ASN A 181 4.29 -13.81 -12.68
C ASN A 181 4.09 -12.63 -13.64
N ASN A 182 3.14 -11.74 -13.35
CA ASN A 182 2.85 -10.54 -14.12
C ASN A 182 3.68 -9.33 -13.66
N LEU A 183 4.45 -9.46 -12.58
CA LEU A 183 5.28 -8.38 -12.08
C LEU A 183 6.44 -8.11 -13.04
N SER A 184 6.74 -6.82 -13.28
CA SER A 184 7.86 -6.43 -14.12
C SER A 184 9.19 -6.96 -13.55
N LYS A 185 10.06 -7.52 -14.42
CA LYS A 185 11.43 -7.94 -14.03
C LYS A 185 12.31 -6.78 -13.52
N LYS A 186 11.91 -5.54 -13.72
CA LYS A 186 12.61 -4.35 -13.20
C LYS A 186 12.14 -3.96 -11.80
N SER A 187 11.03 -4.54 -11.32
CA SER A 187 10.47 -4.19 -10.02
C SER A 187 11.36 -4.68 -8.89
N ILE A 188 11.54 -3.81 -7.91
CA ILE A 188 12.19 -4.09 -6.63
C ILE A 188 11.09 -4.20 -5.59
N CYS A 189 10.87 -5.40 -5.07
CA CYS A 189 9.88 -5.64 -4.04
C CYS A 189 10.56 -5.82 -2.68
N ASN A 190 10.26 -4.90 -1.76
CA ASN A 190 10.72 -4.95 -0.38
C ASN A 190 9.60 -5.51 0.48
N LEU A 191 9.78 -6.73 0.97
CA LEU A 191 8.86 -7.40 1.88
C LEU A 191 9.40 -7.34 3.31
N SER A 192 8.51 -7.15 4.26
CA SER A 192 8.81 -7.35 5.68
C SER A 192 7.65 -8.04 6.38
N VAL A 193 7.94 -8.70 7.49
CA VAL A 193 6.92 -9.31 8.36
C VAL A 193 7.40 -9.26 9.80
N GLY A 194 6.50 -8.89 10.71
CA GLY A 194 6.74 -8.98 12.15
C GLY A 194 6.64 -10.43 12.62
N THR A 195 7.48 -10.80 13.59
CA THR A 195 7.49 -12.16 14.14
C THR A 195 6.44 -12.40 15.21
N LYS A 196 5.60 -11.41 15.54
CA LYS A 196 4.57 -11.46 16.59
C LYS A 196 3.25 -10.81 16.10
N GLU A 197 2.81 -11.15 14.92
CA GLU A 197 1.59 -10.60 14.31
C GLU A 197 0.42 -11.60 14.25
N GLY A 198 0.58 -12.77 14.85
CA GLY A 198 -0.41 -13.84 14.79
C GLY A 198 -1.67 -13.63 15.63
N ASP A 199 -1.68 -12.64 16.54
CA ASP A 199 -2.82 -12.37 17.44
C ASP A 199 -4.11 -12.01 16.69
N ILE A 200 -4.00 -11.50 15.47
CA ILE A 200 -5.16 -11.16 14.63
C ILE A 200 -6.02 -12.37 14.24
N PHE A 201 -5.49 -13.59 14.33
CA PHE A 201 -6.19 -14.83 13.94
C PHE A 201 -6.93 -15.50 15.08
N GLY A 202 -6.75 -15.05 16.34
CA GLY A 202 -7.26 -15.77 17.51
C GLY A 202 -6.61 -17.15 17.69
N ASP A 203 -7.31 -18.07 18.38
CA ASP A 203 -6.68 -19.30 18.90
C ASP A 203 -6.55 -20.47 17.90
N GLN A 204 -7.13 -20.40 16.68
CA GLN A 204 -7.32 -21.59 15.84
C GLN A 204 -7.03 -21.39 14.35
N VAL A 205 -5.93 -20.72 14.00
CA VAL A 205 -5.56 -20.52 12.59
C VAL A 205 -5.50 -21.83 11.77
N LYS A 206 -5.06 -22.94 12.38
CA LYS A 206 -4.97 -24.26 11.72
C LYS A 206 -6.28 -24.82 11.20
N ASN A 207 -7.41 -24.36 11.76
CA ASN A 207 -8.75 -24.78 11.37
C ASN A 207 -9.43 -23.85 10.36
N ILE A 208 -8.83 -22.66 10.13
CA ILE A 208 -9.42 -21.62 9.30
C ILE A 208 -8.90 -21.68 7.87
N PHE A 209 -7.62 -22.03 7.70
CA PHE A 209 -6.95 -21.97 6.41
C PHE A 209 -6.75 -23.33 5.76
N PRO A 210 -6.88 -23.41 4.43
CA PRO A 210 -6.76 -24.66 3.68
C PRO A 210 -5.36 -25.29 3.82
N LYS A 211 -5.31 -26.61 3.97
CA LYS A 211 -4.06 -27.36 4.01
C LYS A 211 -3.31 -27.36 2.67
N GLU A 212 -4.04 -27.23 1.59
CA GLU A 212 -3.51 -27.12 0.23
C GLU A 212 -2.65 -25.90 -0.03
N TRP A 213 -2.60 -24.93 0.89
CA TRP A 213 -1.68 -23.80 0.80
C TRP A 213 -0.23 -24.19 1.07
N ASP A 214 0.01 -25.41 1.57
CA ASP A 214 1.35 -25.94 1.82
C ASP A 214 2.26 -25.00 2.62
N LEU A 215 1.68 -24.45 3.69
CA LEU A 215 2.40 -23.58 4.62
C LEU A 215 2.81 -24.40 5.86
N ASP A 216 4.08 -24.41 6.19
CA ASP A 216 4.58 -25.01 7.41
C ASP A 216 4.51 -23.99 8.56
N PHE A 217 3.71 -24.33 9.59
CA PHE A 217 3.57 -23.48 10.76
C PHE A 217 3.14 -24.27 12.00
N SER A 218 3.66 -23.86 13.16
CA SER A 218 3.33 -24.44 14.46
C SER A 218 2.32 -23.61 15.26
N ASN A 219 2.28 -22.32 15.02
CA ASN A 219 1.43 -21.34 15.67
C ASN A 219 1.03 -20.18 14.72
N ASN A 220 0.21 -19.26 15.19
CA ASN A 220 -0.30 -18.14 14.39
C ASN A 220 0.82 -17.19 13.89
N ASN A 221 1.85 -16.96 14.69
CA ASN A 221 2.97 -16.11 14.26
C ASN A 221 3.75 -16.78 13.14
N ASP A 222 4.03 -18.09 13.28
CA ASP A 222 4.72 -18.88 12.24
C ASP A 222 3.87 -18.91 10.95
N PHE A 223 2.54 -19.01 11.06
CA PHE A 223 1.64 -18.96 9.92
C PHE A 223 1.82 -17.64 9.15
N TYR A 224 1.84 -16.52 9.86
CA TYR A 224 2.03 -15.21 9.21
C TYR A 224 3.37 -15.13 8.49
N VAL A 225 4.43 -15.48 9.19
CA VAL A 225 5.80 -15.48 8.64
C VAL A 225 5.93 -16.43 7.44
N SER A 226 5.38 -17.65 7.53
CA SER A 226 5.44 -18.65 6.46
C SER A 226 4.72 -18.18 5.19
N GLY A 227 3.58 -17.53 5.33
CA GLY A 227 2.85 -17.01 4.18
C GLY A 227 3.58 -15.88 3.46
N VAL A 228 4.22 -14.98 4.21
CA VAL A 228 5.04 -13.91 3.60
C VAL A 228 6.31 -14.48 2.95
N LYS A 229 6.95 -15.46 3.57
CA LYS A 229 8.08 -16.19 2.97
C LYS A 229 7.70 -16.88 1.66
N LYS A 230 6.49 -17.43 1.57
CA LYS A 230 6.00 -18.03 0.33
C LYS A 230 5.93 -17.02 -0.80
N ILE A 231 5.48 -15.79 -0.52
CA ILE A 231 5.51 -14.68 -1.51
C ILE A 231 6.96 -14.36 -1.92
N GLU A 232 7.88 -14.31 -0.95
CA GLU A 232 9.31 -14.05 -1.21
C GLU A 232 9.93 -15.12 -2.10
N GLU A 233 9.68 -16.41 -1.81
CA GLU A 233 10.17 -17.54 -2.61
C GLU A 233 9.71 -17.46 -4.05
N GLU A 234 8.45 -17.14 -4.29
CA GLU A 234 7.91 -16.97 -5.63
C GLU A 234 8.57 -15.78 -6.36
N LEU A 235 8.74 -14.64 -5.67
CA LEU A 235 9.46 -13.49 -6.24
C LEU A 235 10.89 -13.85 -6.62
N LEU A 236 11.61 -14.59 -5.77
CA LEU A 236 12.98 -15.03 -6.05
C LEU A 236 13.04 -16.00 -7.22
N SER A 237 12.04 -16.85 -7.40
CA SER A 237 11.98 -17.78 -8.55
C SER A 237 11.90 -17.06 -9.89
N LEU A 238 11.34 -15.84 -9.93
CA LEU A 238 11.22 -15.03 -11.14
C LEU A 238 12.52 -14.35 -11.58
N ILE A 239 13.50 -14.26 -10.67
CA ILE A 239 14.79 -13.59 -10.93
C ILE A 239 15.78 -14.55 -11.63
N HIS A 240 15.57 -15.85 -11.54
CA HIS A 240 16.49 -16.89 -12.01
C HIS A 240 16.14 -17.51 -13.38
N ILE A 241 15.27 -16.86 -14.14
CA ILE A 241 14.92 -17.31 -15.51
C ILE A 241 15.63 -16.47 -16.56
#